data_9a037cf5d7e2f0e4cdfe9cf7f199a718
#
_entry.id   9a037cf5d7e2f0e4cdfe9cf7f199a718
#
_cell.length_a   1.000
_cell.length_b   1.000
_cell.length_c   1.000
_cell.angle_alpha   90.00
_cell.angle_beta   90.00
_cell.angle_gamma   90.00
#
_symmetry.space_group_name_H-M   'P 1'
#
loop_
_entity.id
_entity.type
_entity.pdbx_description
1 polymer ?
#
loop_
_entity_poly.entity_id
_entity_poly.type
_entity_poly.pdbx_seq_one_letter_code
_entity_poly.pdbx_strand_id
1 'polypeptide(L)'
;MKLACASESCQACSVPFVLTVDQRASRTSPDRVPDTLRRLNAVVPTVLGFERTAGDEFQGVLADPVVVVDTVMELLRLGGWSSGIGAGPVETPLPRSTRAAAGPAFLSARRAVDAAKQRPARLAVRGVVPTDAGDAQAVLTALAVVVERRSEQAWAAIALVGAGRTQADAATELGISRQAVGQRLAAGLWDLERDLRPTAARLLTRAAG
;
A
#
# COMPACT_ATOMS: atom_id res chain seq x y z
N MET A 1 -23.83 -5.20 -46.30
CA MET A 1 -23.09 -4.10 -45.66
C MET A 1 -23.00 -4.48 -44.19
N LYS A 2 -21.89 -5.09 -43.75
CA LYS A 2 -21.67 -5.58 -42.38
C LYS A 2 -21.02 -4.46 -41.57
N LEU A 3 -21.74 -3.91 -40.59
CA LEU A 3 -21.13 -3.06 -39.55
C LEU A 3 -20.46 -3.99 -38.56
N ALA A 4 -19.14 -3.94 -38.54
CA ALA A 4 -18.30 -4.55 -37.52
C ALA A 4 -18.45 -3.67 -36.24
N CYS A 5 -19.12 -4.22 -35.23
CA CYS A 5 -19.13 -3.66 -33.90
C CYS A 5 -17.78 -4.01 -33.26
N ALA A 6 -16.84 -3.08 -33.25
CA ALA A 6 -15.62 -3.20 -32.47
C ALA A 6 -16.01 -3.10 -30.99
N SER A 7 -15.90 -4.20 -30.28
CA SER A 7 -16.00 -4.25 -28.81
C SER A 7 -14.77 -3.56 -28.21
N GLU A 8 -14.84 -2.24 -28.05
CA GLU A 8 -14.00 -1.57 -27.07
C GLU A 8 -14.44 -2.06 -25.70
N SER A 9 -13.64 -2.96 -25.12
CA SER A 9 -13.75 -3.32 -23.71
C SER A 9 -13.65 -2.04 -22.91
N CYS A 10 -14.77 -1.65 -22.33
CA CYS A 10 -14.87 -0.57 -21.36
C CYS A 10 -14.00 -0.98 -20.16
N GLN A 11 -12.72 -0.68 -20.21
CA GLN A 11 -11.86 -0.64 -19.04
C GLN A 11 -12.43 0.48 -18.20
N ALA A 12 -13.20 0.12 -17.16
CA ALA A 12 -13.68 1.07 -16.16
C ALA A 12 -12.50 2.00 -15.84
N CYS A 13 -12.69 3.30 -16.01
CA CYS A 13 -11.67 4.32 -15.82
C CYS A 13 -11.23 4.27 -14.35
N SER A 14 -10.32 3.36 -14.03
CA SER A 14 -9.75 3.24 -12.70
C SER A 14 -8.89 4.47 -12.50
N VAL A 15 -9.30 5.33 -11.58
CA VAL A 15 -8.51 6.50 -11.22
C VAL A 15 -7.25 6.02 -10.52
N PRO A 16 -6.06 6.29 -11.05
CA PRO A 16 -4.82 5.75 -10.50
C PRO A 16 -4.46 6.39 -9.16
N PHE A 17 -3.66 5.64 -8.40
CA PHE A 17 -3.05 6.08 -7.15
C PHE A 17 -1.55 6.23 -7.35
N VAL A 18 -0.98 7.32 -6.84
CA VAL A 18 0.47 7.50 -6.77
C VAL A 18 0.92 7.24 -5.34
N LEU A 19 1.86 6.35 -5.18
CA LEU A 19 2.51 6.10 -3.90
C LEU A 19 3.92 6.70 -3.93
N THR A 20 4.18 7.67 -3.06
CA THR A 20 5.52 8.25 -2.82
C THR A 20 6.02 7.75 -1.48
N VAL A 21 7.23 7.23 -1.46
CA VAL A 21 7.85 6.61 -0.28
C VAL A 21 9.24 7.19 -0.06
N ASP A 22 9.55 7.55 1.18
CA ASP A 22 10.79 8.19 1.58
C ASP A 22 11.44 7.39 2.72
N GLN A 23 12.75 7.14 2.63
CA GLN A 23 13.48 6.39 3.65
C GLN A 23 13.75 7.26 4.86
N ARG A 24 13.38 6.76 6.03
CA ARG A 24 13.65 7.42 7.30
C ARG A 24 15.14 7.30 7.67
N ALA A 25 15.68 8.36 8.26
CA ALA A 25 17.06 8.40 8.75
C ALA A 25 18.13 8.05 7.68
N SER A 26 17.85 8.34 6.40
CA SER A 26 18.72 8.00 5.26
C SER A 26 20.14 8.55 5.37
N ARG A 27 20.33 9.66 6.11
CA ARG A 27 21.66 10.25 6.35
C ARG A 27 22.53 9.44 7.33
N THR A 28 21.91 8.57 8.13
CA THR A 28 22.59 7.81 9.22
C THR A 28 22.38 6.31 9.12
N SER A 29 21.61 5.85 8.14
CA SER A 29 21.32 4.43 7.89
C SER A 29 21.72 4.03 6.46
N PRO A 30 22.00 2.74 6.22
CA PRO A 30 22.25 2.24 4.86
C PRO A 30 21.11 2.56 3.89
N ASP A 31 21.44 2.76 2.61
CA ASP A 31 20.47 2.94 1.55
C ASP A 31 19.70 1.64 1.30
N ARG A 32 18.42 1.63 1.67
CA ARG A 32 17.51 0.48 1.52
C ARG A 32 16.63 0.56 0.27
N VAL A 33 16.69 1.68 -0.46
CA VAL A 33 15.84 1.91 -1.63
C VAL A 33 16.02 0.84 -2.71
N PRO A 34 17.26 0.45 -3.12
CA PRO A 34 17.42 -0.53 -4.19
C PRO A 34 16.78 -1.89 -3.89
N ASP A 35 16.94 -2.38 -2.66
CA ASP A 35 16.40 -3.68 -2.25
C ASP A 35 14.88 -3.65 -2.15
N THR A 36 14.33 -2.55 -1.62
CA THR A 36 12.89 -2.35 -1.54
C THR A 36 12.26 -2.24 -2.92
N LEU A 37 12.89 -1.51 -3.85
CA LEU A 37 12.44 -1.43 -5.24
C LEU A 37 12.42 -2.80 -5.93
N ARG A 38 13.49 -3.60 -5.79
CA ARG A 38 13.52 -4.97 -6.34
C ARG A 38 12.38 -5.81 -5.80
N ARG A 39 12.15 -5.76 -4.49
CA ARG A 39 11.08 -6.50 -3.83
C ARG A 39 9.70 -6.07 -4.31
N LEU A 40 9.39 -4.77 -4.30
CA LEU A 40 8.09 -4.25 -4.71
C LEU A 40 7.81 -4.54 -6.19
N ASN A 41 8.74 -4.23 -7.08
CA ASN A 41 8.56 -4.46 -8.51
C ASN A 41 8.46 -5.94 -8.91
N ALA A 42 8.90 -6.86 -8.05
CA ALA A 42 8.76 -8.29 -8.29
C ALA A 42 7.35 -8.82 -7.99
N VAL A 43 6.59 -8.16 -7.09
CA VAL A 43 5.35 -8.73 -6.56
C VAL A 43 4.13 -7.79 -6.65
N VAL A 44 4.35 -6.46 -6.77
CA VAL A 44 3.26 -5.49 -6.79
C VAL A 44 2.84 -5.22 -8.24
N PRO A 45 1.57 -5.47 -8.62
CA PRO A 45 1.06 -5.08 -9.92
C PRO A 45 0.93 -3.55 -10.00
N THR A 46 1.66 -2.94 -10.94
CA THR A 46 1.73 -1.49 -11.10
C THR A 46 1.30 -1.05 -12.50
N VAL A 47 0.77 0.15 -12.62
CA VAL A 47 0.56 0.84 -13.90
C VAL A 47 1.90 1.40 -14.40
N LEU A 48 2.65 2.04 -13.50
CA LEU A 48 4.05 2.40 -13.70
C LEU A 48 4.85 1.87 -12.51
N GLY A 49 5.93 1.15 -12.79
CA GLY A 49 6.79 0.52 -11.79
C GLY A 49 7.35 1.52 -10.78
N PHE A 50 7.72 1.00 -9.61
CA PHE A 50 8.40 1.82 -8.62
C PHE A 50 9.80 2.21 -9.12
N GLU A 51 10.07 3.51 -9.13
CA GLU A 51 11.36 4.09 -9.52
C GLU A 51 11.85 5.08 -8.47
N ARG A 52 13.17 5.11 -8.23
CA ARG A 52 13.80 6.13 -7.40
C ARG A 52 13.66 7.50 -8.10
N THR A 53 13.15 8.49 -7.39
CA THR A 53 12.95 9.86 -7.91
C THR A 53 14.11 10.77 -7.56
N ALA A 54 14.41 10.94 -6.29
CA ALA A 54 15.50 11.77 -5.82
C ALA A 54 16.00 11.26 -4.45
N GLY A 55 17.32 11.19 -4.27
CA GLY A 55 17.91 10.81 -3.00
C GLY A 55 17.41 9.46 -2.49
N ASP A 56 16.64 9.49 -1.42
CA ASP A 56 16.08 8.36 -0.69
C ASP A 56 14.57 8.13 -0.94
N GLU A 57 14.02 8.82 -1.94
CA GLU A 57 12.62 8.75 -2.32
C GLU A 57 12.41 7.88 -3.57
N PHE A 58 11.29 7.15 -3.59
CA PHE A 58 10.81 6.45 -4.77
C PHE A 58 9.29 6.60 -4.94
N GLN A 59 8.81 6.42 -6.17
CA GLN A 59 7.39 6.53 -6.53
C GLN A 59 6.97 5.38 -7.42
N GLY A 60 5.67 5.03 -7.36
CA GLY A 60 5.00 4.10 -8.25
C GLY A 60 3.55 4.49 -8.49
N VAL A 61 2.97 4.02 -9.60
CA VAL A 61 1.56 4.25 -9.95
C VAL A 61 0.81 2.92 -9.94
N LEU A 62 -0.26 2.88 -9.16
CA LEU A 62 -1.11 1.70 -8.99
C LEU A 62 -2.55 2.02 -9.42
N ALA A 63 -3.27 1.03 -9.95
CA ALA A 63 -4.67 1.18 -10.35
C ALA A 63 -5.63 0.66 -9.28
N ASP A 64 -5.24 -0.38 -8.55
CA ASP A 64 -6.11 -1.07 -7.59
C ASP A 64 -5.88 -0.55 -6.16
N PRO A 65 -6.91 0.02 -5.51
CA PRO A 65 -6.81 0.50 -4.13
C PRO A 65 -6.51 -0.62 -3.12
N VAL A 66 -6.86 -1.88 -3.40
CA VAL A 66 -6.48 -3.02 -2.56
C VAL A 66 -4.97 -3.21 -2.60
N VAL A 67 -4.38 -3.17 -3.80
CA VAL A 67 -2.92 -3.26 -3.98
C VAL A 67 -2.20 -2.09 -3.29
N VAL A 68 -2.79 -0.88 -3.29
CA VAL A 68 -2.24 0.26 -2.54
C VAL A 68 -2.19 -0.05 -1.04
N VAL A 69 -3.30 -0.54 -0.46
CA VAL A 69 -3.37 -0.91 0.96
C VAL A 69 -2.33 -1.99 1.28
N ASP A 70 -2.25 -3.05 0.48
CA ASP A 70 -1.32 -4.16 0.69
C ASP A 70 0.14 -3.70 0.63
N THR A 71 0.47 -2.84 -0.34
CA THR A 71 1.81 -2.26 -0.48
C THR A 71 2.19 -1.41 0.73
N VAL A 72 1.27 -0.59 1.22
CA VAL A 72 1.50 0.23 2.42
C VAL A 72 1.69 -0.64 3.66
N MET A 73 0.87 -1.69 3.84
CA MET A 73 1.03 -2.64 4.96
C MET A 73 2.39 -3.36 4.91
N GLU A 74 2.85 -3.72 3.72
CA GLU A 74 4.19 -4.31 3.55
C GLU A 74 5.32 -3.32 3.89
N LEU A 75 5.22 -2.06 3.47
CA LEU A 75 6.18 -1.01 3.83
C LEU A 75 6.23 -0.75 5.34
N LEU A 76 5.07 -0.77 6.01
CA LEU A 76 4.98 -0.68 7.48
C LEU A 76 5.66 -1.87 8.15
N ARG A 77 5.44 -3.09 7.65
CA ARG A 77 6.09 -4.32 8.15
C ARG A 77 7.61 -4.27 7.98
N LEU A 78 8.09 -3.77 6.84
CA LEU A 78 9.52 -3.58 6.60
C LEU A 78 10.14 -2.51 7.50
N GLY A 79 9.34 -1.55 7.97
CA GLY A 79 9.74 -0.44 8.81
C GLY A 79 10.77 0.51 8.15
N GLY A 80 10.88 1.70 8.69
CA GLY A 80 11.87 2.68 8.22
C GLY A 80 11.43 3.51 7.00
N TRP A 81 10.14 3.55 6.68
CA TRP A 81 9.58 4.30 5.57
C TRP A 81 8.56 5.33 6.03
N SER A 82 8.45 6.42 5.27
CA SER A 82 7.32 7.36 5.29
C SER A 82 6.59 7.24 3.97
N SER A 83 5.26 7.04 4.01
CA SER A 83 4.45 6.74 2.83
C SER A 83 3.39 7.82 2.61
N GLY A 84 3.35 8.39 1.41
CA GLY A 84 2.33 9.33 0.96
C GLY A 84 1.51 8.76 -0.19
N ILE A 85 0.19 8.73 -0.03
CA ILE A 85 -0.74 8.27 -1.06
C ILE A 85 -1.40 9.50 -1.68
N GLY A 86 -1.28 9.63 -3.00
CA GLY A 86 -2.03 10.58 -3.83
C GLY A 86 -3.11 9.86 -4.61
N ALA A 87 -4.39 10.18 -4.34
CA ALA A 87 -5.54 9.64 -5.04
C ALA A 87 -6.08 10.68 -6.03
N GLY A 88 -6.22 10.32 -7.30
CA GLY A 88 -6.75 11.23 -8.32
C GLY A 88 -6.16 11.01 -9.72
N PRO A 89 -6.49 11.87 -10.69
CA PRO A 89 -6.06 11.69 -12.07
C PRO A 89 -4.56 11.88 -12.24
N VAL A 90 -4.01 11.19 -13.24
CA VAL A 90 -2.68 11.38 -13.79
C VAL A 90 -2.78 11.89 -15.22
N GLU A 91 -1.74 12.57 -15.70
CA GLU A 91 -1.69 13.03 -17.10
C GLU A 91 -1.55 11.84 -18.06
N THR A 92 -2.28 11.89 -19.16
CA THR A 92 -2.25 10.88 -20.23
C THR A 92 -1.85 11.52 -21.57
N PRO A 93 -1.14 10.79 -22.47
CA PRO A 93 -0.73 9.40 -22.35
C PRO A 93 0.36 9.20 -21.30
N LEU A 94 0.29 8.06 -20.56
CA LEU A 94 1.31 7.75 -19.56
C LEU A 94 2.68 7.53 -20.22
N PRO A 95 3.76 8.10 -19.67
CA PRO A 95 5.11 7.82 -20.13
C PRO A 95 5.55 6.40 -19.72
N ARG A 96 6.72 5.97 -20.21
CA ARG A 96 7.29 4.66 -19.82
C ARG A 96 7.92 4.64 -18.43
N SER A 97 8.19 5.80 -17.86
CA SER A 97 8.90 5.96 -16.58
C SER A 97 8.02 6.74 -15.60
N THR A 98 7.94 6.28 -14.36
CA THR A 98 7.24 6.98 -13.28
C THR A 98 7.84 8.36 -13.02
N ARG A 99 9.15 8.53 -13.21
CA ARG A 99 9.85 9.82 -13.04
C ARG A 99 9.43 10.87 -14.05
N ALA A 100 9.00 10.47 -15.23
CA ALA A 100 8.52 11.38 -16.28
C ALA A 100 7.01 11.64 -16.20
N ALA A 101 6.29 10.91 -15.35
CA ALA A 101 4.85 11.04 -15.20
C ALA A 101 4.49 12.25 -14.33
N ALA A 102 3.33 12.84 -14.61
CA ALA A 102 2.83 14.02 -13.92
C ALA A 102 1.31 13.94 -13.69
N GLY A 103 0.78 14.92 -12.98
CA GLY A 103 -0.66 15.08 -12.75
C GLY A 103 -1.01 15.33 -11.29
N PRO A 104 -2.29 15.63 -11.00
CA PRO A 104 -2.77 15.94 -9.66
C PRO A 104 -2.45 14.89 -8.61
N ALA A 105 -2.51 13.59 -8.96
CA ALA A 105 -2.17 12.50 -8.04
C ALA A 105 -0.70 12.55 -7.59
N PHE A 106 0.24 12.92 -8.47
CA PHE A 106 1.66 13.07 -8.14
C PHE A 106 1.89 14.22 -7.15
N LEU A 107 1.25 15.38 -7.38
CA LEU A 107 1.30 16.51 -6.47
C LEU A 107 0.70 16.15 -5.10
N SER A 108 -0.42 15.43 -5.09
CA SER A 108 -1.06 14.94 -3.88
C SER A 108 -0.18 13.97 -3.12
N ALA A 109 0.45 13.01 -3.79
CA ALA A 109 1.38 12.04 -3.19
C ALA A 109 2.60 12.73 -2.58
N ARG A 110 3.16 13.74 -3.27
CA ARG A 110 4.29 14.54 -2.76
C ARG A 110 3.92 15.26 -1.48
N ARG A 111 2.79 16.00 -1.47
CA ARG A 111 2.28 16.67 -0.27
C ARG A 111 1.93 15.67 0.85
N ALA A 112 1.48 14.48 0.49
CA ALA A 112 1.16 13.44 1.45
C ALA A 112 2.43 12.90 2.11
N VAL A 113 3.50 12.56 1.36
CA VAL A 113 4.73 12.05 1.98
C VAL A 113 5.40 13.08 2.89
N ASP A 114 5.37 14.35 2.53
CA ASP A 114 5.89 15.42 3.38
C ASP A 114 5.07 15.54 4.69
N ALA A 115 3.75 15.43 4.61
CA ALA A 115 2.90 15.36 5.80
C ALA A 115 3.13 14.08 6.62
N ALA A 116 3.37 12.94 5.97
CA ALA A 116 3.65 11.67 6.63
C ALA A 116 4.90 11.72 7.50
N LYS A 117 5.93 12.45 7.10
CA LYS A 117 7.18 12.65 7.86
C LYS A 117 6.96 13.25 9.26
N GLN A 118 5.85 13.94 9.47
CA GLN A 118 5.48 14.56 10.75
C GLN A 118 4.47 13.75 11.57
N ARG A 119 3.99 12.61 11.05
CA ARG A 119 2.97 11.78 11.70
C ARG A 119 3.59 10.58 12.42
N PRO A 120 3.05 10.15 13.56
CA PRO A 120 3.53 8.95 14.25
C PRO A 120 3.52 7.70 13.36
N ALA A 121 2.41 7.46 12.65
CA ALA A 121 2.26 6.31 11.74
C ALA A 121 3.02 6.46 10.41
N ARG A 122 3.72 7.59 10.20
CA ARG A 122 4.50 7.83 8.97
C ARG A 122 3.72 7.59 7.68
N LEU A 123 2.42 7.86 7.72
CA LEU A 123 1.48 7.68 6.63
C LEU A 123 0.57 8.90 6.48
N ALA A 124 0.31 9.31 5.22
CA ALA A 124 -0.70 10.31 4.92
C ALA A 124 -1.36 10.03 3.57
N VAL A 125 -2.60 10.49 3.42
CA VAL A 125 -3.39 10.41 2.18
C VAL A 125 -3.81 11.81 1.76
N ARG A 126 -3.76 12.08 0.47
CA ARG A 126 -4.32 13.26 -0.18
C ARG A 126 -5.08 12.81 -1.43
N GLY A 127 -6.21 13.42 -1.71
CA GLY A 127 -7.04 13.05 -2.86
C GLY A 127 -7.86 14.21 -3.37
N VAL A 128 -8.58 13.95 -4.45
CA VAL A 128 -9.51 14.91 -5.06
C VAL A 128 -10.64 15.27 -4.09
N VAL A 129 -11.12 14.29 -3.30
CA VAL A 129 -12.13 14.48 -2.26
C VAL A 129 -11.43 14.51 -0.89
N PRO A 130 -11.16 15.69 -0.29
CA PRO A 130 -10.37 15.81 0.93
C PRO A 130 -10.97 15.10 2.14
N THR A 131 -12.29 15.07 2.29
CA THR A 131 -12.98 14.39 3.38
C THR A 131 -12.76 12.89 3.33
N ASP A 132 -12.98 12.26 2.16
CA ASP A 132 -12.75 10.83 1.97
C ASP A 132 -11.25 10.46 2.08
N ALA A 133 -10.34 11.35 1.66
CA ALA A 133 -8.91 11.18 1.88
C ALA A 133 -8.55 11.22 3.38
N GLY A 134 -9.23 12.06 4.15
CA GLY A 134 -9.11 12.11 5.61
C GLY A 134 -9.59 10.81 6.27
N ASP A 135 -10.73 10.28 5.84
CA ASP A 135 -11.30 9.02 6.34
C ASP A 135 -10.40 7.82 5.98
N ALA A 136 -9.93 7.75 4.72
CA ALA A 136 -8.97 6.74 4.29
C ALA A 136 -7.70 6.78 5.16
N GLN A 137 -7.17 7.97 5.41
CA GLN A 137 -5.99 8.14 6.26
C GLN A 137 -6.24 7.70 7.70
N ALA A 138 -7.41 7.97 8.27
CA ALA A 138 -7.75 7.54 9.63
C ALA A 138 -7.76 6.01 9.74
N VAL A 139 -8.41 5.31 8.80
CA VAL A 139 -8.46 3.84 8.78
C VAL A 139 -7.07 3.24 8.54
N LEU A 140 -6.29 3.77 7.59
CA LEU A 140 -4.91 3.32 7.35
C LEU A 140 -3.99 3.58 8.53
N THR A 141 -4.19 4.67 9.28
CA THR A 141 -3.45 4.93 10.53
C THR A 141 -3.80 3.90 11.61
N ALA A 142 -5.08 3.51 11.74
CA ALA A 142 -5.48 2.44 12.66
C ALA A 142 -4.83 1.10 12.28
N LEU A 143 -4.83 0.75 10.99
CA LEU A 143 -4.10 -0.41 10.46
C LEU A 143 -2.61 -0.36 10.78
N ALA A 144 -1.97 0.80 10.59
CA ALA A 144 -0.54 0.97 10.91
C ALA A 144 -0.25 0.67 12.38
N VAL A 145 -1.07 1.18 13.30
CA VAL A 145 -0.93 0.92 14.75
C VAL A 145 -1.08 -0.57 15.06
N VAL A 146 -2.00 -1.27 14.41
CA VAL A 146 -2.20 -2.72 14.56
C VAL A 146 -0.95 -3.48 14.09
N VAL A 147 -0.47 -3.15 12.89
CA VAL A 147 0.65 -3.83 12.24
C VAL A 147 1.97 -3.60 12.98
N GLU A 148 2.26 -2.38 13.40
CA GLU A 148 3.51 -2.01 14.10
C GLU A 148 3.64 -2.63 15.49
N ARG A 149 2.54 -3.00 16.13
CA ARG A 149 2.53 -3.60 17.47
C ARG A 149 2.67 -5.12 17.49
N ARG A 150 2.72 -5.77 16.34
CA ARG A 150 2.77 -7.23 16.24
C ARG A 150 4.12 -7.79 16.67
N SER A 151 4.06 -8.84 17.46
CA SER A 151 5.23 -9.67 17.73
C SER A 151 5.62 -10.51 16.51
N GLU A 152 6.88 -10.95 16.45
CA GLU A 152 7.34 -11.88 15.41
C GLU A 152 6.52 -13.16 15.34
N GLN A 153 6.09 -13.67 16.52
CA GLN A 153 5.25 -14.86 16.61
C GLN A 153 3.86 -14.65 16.00
N ALA A 154 3.27 -13.47 16.21
CA ALA A 154 2.00 -13.11 15.57
C ALA A 154 2.18 -12.97 14.05
N TRP A 155 3.27 -12.32 13.60
CA TRP A 155 3.59 -12.22 12.19
C TRP A 155 3.76 -13.56 11.51
N ALA A 156 4.46 -14.52 12.14
CA ALA A 156 4.64 -15.87 11.59
C ALA A 156 3.28 -16.59 11.37
N ALA A 157 2.38 -16.52 12.35
CA ALA A 157 1.06 -17.13 12.23
C ALA A 157 0.18 -16.43 11.18
N ILE A 158 0.18 -15.08 11.16
CA ILE A 158 -0.58 -14.27 10.20
C ILE A 158 -0.08 -14.48 8.77
N ALA A 159 1.22 -14.60 8.56
CA ALA A 159 1.78 -14.82 7.22
C ALA A 159 1.28 -16.15 6.62
N LEU A 160 1.22 -17.21 7.39
CA LEU A 160 0.72 -18.52 6.93
C LEU A 160 -0.78 -18.48 6.63
N VAL A 161 -1.57 -17.97 7.59
CA VAL A 161 -3.04 -17.93 7.42
C VAL A 161 -3.42 -16.92 6.33
N GLY A 162 -2.72 -15.79 6.21
CA GLY A 162 -2.90 -14.82 5.13
C GLY A 162 -2.54 -15.37 3.74
N ALA A 163 -1.64 -16.34 3.68
CA ALA A 163 -1.32 -17.10 2.45
C ALA A 163 -2.33 -18.23 2.15
N GLY A 164 -3.45 -18.30 2.88
CA GLY A 164 -4.52 -19.28 2.67
C GLY A 164 -4.33 -20.62 3.39
N ARG A 165 -3.30 -20.75 4.27
CA ARG A 165 -3.16 -21.95 5.11
C ARG A 165 -4.24 -21.99 6.18
N THR A 166 -4.73 -23.20 6.50
CA THR A 166 -5.61 -23.37 7.67
C THR A 166 -4.83 -23.16 8.96
N GLN A 167 -5.52 -22.90 10.07
CA GLN A 167 -4.84 -22.83 11.38
C GLN A 167 -4.19 -24.18 11.78
N ALA A 168 -4.69 -25.29 11.27
CA ALA A 168 -4.09 -26.60 11.51
C ALA A 168 -2.77 -26.76 10.74
N ASP A 169 -2.73 -26.36 9.46
CA ASP A 169 -1.51 -26.38 8.67
C ASP A 169 -0.45 -25.45 9.26
N ALA A 170 -0.87 -24.22 9.64
CA ALA A 170 0.01 -23.26 10.28
C ALA A 170 0.57 -23.78 11.63
N ALA A 171 -0.24 -24.51 12.41
CA ALA A 171 0.20 -25.13 13.65
C ALA A 171 1.29 -26.19 13.40
N THR A 172 1.10 -27.03 12.39
CA THR A 172 2.09 -28.03 11.97
C THR A 172 3.39 -27.38 11.53
N GLU A 173 3.32 -26.36 10.68
CA GLU A 173 4.50 -25.67 10.13
C GLU A 173 5.28 -24.90 11.22
N LEU A 174 4.58 -24.32 12.19
CA LEU A 174 5.18 -23.58 13.31
C LEU A 174 5.60 -24.45 14.50
N GLY A 175 5.28 -25.75 14.49
CA GLY A 175 5.55 -26.67 15.59
C GLY A 175 4.83 -26.32 16.89
N ILE A 176 3.58 -25.80 16.81
CA ILE A 176 2.76 -25.38 17.96
C ILE A 176 1.34 -25.95 17.87
N SER A 177 0.55 -25.80 18.92
CA SER A 177 -0.86 -26.22 18.88
C SER A 177 -1.72 -25.27 18.02
N ARG A 178 -2.81 -25.79 17.45
CA ARG A 178 -3.83 -24.97 16.76
C ARG A 178 -4.38 -23.85 17.65
N GLN A 179 -4.55 -24.13 18.94
CA GLN A 179 -4.99 -23.13 19.92
C GLN A 179 -3.97 -21.99 20.04
N ALA A 180 -2.67 -22.30 20.06
CA ALA A 180 -1.60 -21.29 20.11
C ALA A 180 -1.57 -20.44 18.83
N VAL A 181 -1.85 -21.01 17.64
CA VAL A 181 -2.05 -20.23 16.40
C VAL A 181 -3.21 -19.26 16.58
N GLY A 182 -4.39 -19.72 17.03
CA GLY A 182 -5.54 -18.86 17.29
C GLY A 182 -5.23 -17.71 18.25
N GLN A 183 -4.48 -17.96 19.32
CA GLN A 183 -4.05 -16.94 20.27
C GLN A 183 -3.10 -15.90 19.60
N ARG A 184 -2.17 -16.35 18.76
CA ARG A 184 -1.28 -15.44 18.02
C ARG A 184 -2.02 -14.57 17.01
N LEU A 185 -3.03 -15.12 16.33
CA LEU A 185 -3.89 -14.37 15.40
C LEU A 185 -4.71 -13.31 16.16
N ALA A 186 -5.31 -13.69 17.30
CA ALA A 186 -6.09 -12.78 18.14
C ALA A 186 -5.20 -11.66 18.73
N ALA A 187 -4.04 -12.00 19.27
CA ALA A 187 -3.08 -11.03 19.80
C ALA A 187 -2.56 -10.08 18.70
N GLY A 188 -2.41 -10.58 17.47
CA GLY A 188 -2.03 -9.80 16.30
C GLY A 188 -3.17 -9.03 15.66
N LEU A 189 -4.39 -9.09 16.20
CA LEU A 189 -5.59 -8.43 15.67
C LEU A 189 -5.83 -8.74 14.18
N TRP A 190 -5.64 -10.01 13.79
CA TRP A 190 -5.74 -10.42 12.39
C TRP A 190 -7.13 -10.18 11.79
N ASP A 191 -8.19 -10.51 12.53
CA ASP A 191 -9.57 -10.32 12.05
C ASP A 191 -9.88 -8.84 11.85
N LEU A 192 -9.44 -7.97 12.78
CA LEU A 192 -9.61 -6.51 12.64
C LEU A 192 -8.90 -5.97 11.41
N GLU A 193 -7.66 -6.39 11.15
CA GLU A 193 -6.96 -5.99 9.94
C GLU A 193 -7.70 -6.45 8.68
N ARG A 194 -8.13 -7.72 8.65
CA ARG A 194 -8.86 -8.28 7.51
C ARG A 194 -10.14 -7.49 7.18
N ASP A 195 -10.86 -7.03 8.20
CA ASP A 195 -12.09 -6.26 8.04
C ASP A 195 -11.83 -4.80 7.65
N LEU A 196 -10.73 -4.20 8.14
CA LEU A 196 -10.37 -2.80 7.84
C LEU A 196 -9.74 -2.63 6.45
N ARG A 197 -9.00 -3.59 5.92
CA ARG A 197 -8.33 -3.46 4.60
C ARG A 197 -9.33 -3.15 3.47
N PRO A 198 -10.44 -3.87 3.29
CA PRO A 198 -11.43 -3.55 2.26
C PRO A 198 -12.08 -2.18 2.48
N THR A 199 -12.25 -1.76 3.73
CA THR A 199 -12.78 -0.44 4.07
C THR A 199 -11.81 0.66 3.66
N ALA A 200 -10.52 0.51 3.96
CA ALA A 200 -9.47 1.43 3.52
C ALA A 200 -9.44 1.55 1.98
N ALA A 201 -9.53 0.43 1.26
CA ALA A 201 -9.55 0.42 -0.20
C ALA A 201 -10.75 1.17 -0.77
N ARG A 202 -11.96 0.95 -0.23
CA ARG A 202 -13.16 1.70 -0.65
C ARG A 202 -13.03 3.20 -0.40
N LEU A 203 -12.47 3.60 0.73
CA LEU A 203 -12.26 5.02 1.05
C LEU A 203 -11.20 5.66 0.15
N LEU A 204 -10.15 4.93 -0.21
CA LEU A 204 -9.17 5.39 -1.22
C LEU A 204 -9.84 5.62 -2.58
N THR A 205 -10.71 4.70 -3.02
CA THR A 205 -11.49 4.88 -4.26
C THR A 205 -12.31 6.17 -4.21
N ARG A 206 -13.02 6.42 -3.11
CA ARG A 206 -13.82 7.63 -2.94
C ARG A 206 -12.96 8.90 -2.88
N ALA A 207 -11.78 8.82 -2.28
CA ALA A 207 -10.83 9.93 -2.23
C ALA A 207 -10.30 10.33 -3.61
N ALA A 208 -10.36 9.43 -4.59
CA ALA A 208 -9.91 9.66 -5.96
C ALA A 208 -10.94 10.38 -6.84
N GLY A 209 -12.22 10.43 -6.43
CA GLY A 209 -13.33 11.08 -7.12
C GLY A 209 -14.18 10.13 -7.94
#